data_816c9c2da61a2fe6c14fb678ad297043
#
_entry.id   816c9c2da61a2fe6c14fb678ad297043
#
_cell.length_a   1.000
_cell.length_b   1.000
_cell.length_c   1.000
_cell.angle_alpha   90.00
_cell.angle_beta   90.00
_cell.angle_gamma   90.00
#
_symmetry.space_group_name_H-M   'P 1'
#
loop_
_entity.id
_entity.type
_entity.pdbx_description
1 polymer ?
#
loop_
_entity_poly.entity_id
_entity_poly.type
_entity_poly.pdbx_seq_one_letter_code
_entity_poly.pdbx_strand_id
1 'polypeptide(L)'
;EEIIPNPDNVGNGLAGFRRPVDVDIDPSNFLYTRAYGQAPSNTTLTVTYTVGTGIADNVEADVLKDIQFITYDDDPNSTINASLLNFVKSSVAVNNPNPANGAKTADSLEDIKNNAISNFATQNRLVTRDDYIVRAYSMPAKFGSVAKAYIVPDDQIIQQDLVESRIANPLAMNLYVLGYNSSKQLTELNSAVKENLKTYLSYYRMLTDAVNIKDAFIINIGLDFEITILNNFNSNEVLLNVINELRTYFDVDKWQINQPIIKTEVLNVIGNVKGVQSVVGVTFKNLYDTDLNYSGNVYDLETATRNGIIYPSLDPSIFEIKFPNQDIKGKVVNY
;
A
#
# COMPACT_ATOMS: atom_id res chain seq x y z
N GLU A 1 -31.37 -21.47 13.54
CA GLU A 1 -30.29 -20.99 14.44
C GLU A 1 -29.87 -19.62 13.97
N GLU A 2 -29.93 -18.65 14.85
CA GLU A 2 -29.54 -17.29 14.51
C GLU A 2 -28.02 -17.23 14.30
N ILE A 3 -27.64 -16.82 13.09
CA ILE A 3 -26.21 -16.58 12.73
C ILE A 3 -25.72 -15.29 13.37
N ILE A 4 -26.62 -14.35 13.62
CA ILE A 4 -26.36 -13.09 14.30
C ILE A 4 -26.87 -13.24 15.74
N PRO A 5 -25.99 -13.19 16.75
CA PRO A 5 -26.43 -13.34 18.13
C PRO A 5 -27.28 -12.14 18.54
N ASN A 6 -28.30 -12.43 19.33
CA ASN A 6 -29.10 -11.41 19.95
C ASN A 6 -28.21 -10.56 20.89
N PRO A 7 -28.17 -9.24 20.72
CA PRO A 7 -27.38 -8.33 21.55
C PRO A 7 -27.60 -8.55 23.07
N ASP A 8 -28.78 -8.91 23.47
CA ASP A 8 -29.12 -9.19 24.87
C ASP A 8 -28.42 -10.45 25.39
N ASN A 9 -28.22 -11.45 24.54
CA ASN A 9 -27.49 -12.66 24.90
C ASN A 9 -25.99 -12.42 25.02
N VAL A 10 -25.44 -11.52 24.25
CA VAL A 10 -24.00 -11.15 24.31
C VAL A 10 -23.69 -10.45 25.62
N GLY A 11 -24.50 -9.48 26.01
CA GLY A 11 -24.36 -8.79 27.29
C GLY A 11 -24.45 -9.74 28.50
N ASN A 12 -25.34 -10.71 28.46
CA ASN A 12 -25.50 -11.71 29.52
C ASN A 12 -24.34 -12.73 29.56
N GLY A 13 -23.80 -13.11 28.40
CA GLY A 13 -22.68 -14.05 28.31
C GLY A 13 -21.35 -13.47 28.79
N LEU A 14 -21.13 -12.18 28.60
CA LEU A 14 -19.90 -11.50 29.00
C LEU A 14 -19.85 -11.15 30.48
N ALA A 15 -21.00 -10.80 31.09
CA ALA A 15 -21.05 -10.30 32.46
C ALA A 15 -21.59 -11.32 33.47
N GLY A 16 -22.15 -12.45 33.06
CA GLY A 16 -22.76 -13.45 33.96
C GLY A 16 -23.98 -12.92 34.74
N PHE A 17 -24.40 -11.69 34.51
CA PHE A 17 -25.51 -11.02 35.20
C PHE A 17 -26.33 -10.14 34.25
N ARG A 18 -27.47 -9.71 34.74
CA ARG A 18 -28.36 -8.80 34.01
C ARG A 18 -27.63 -7.57 33.51
N ARG A 19 -27.74 -7.33 32.25
CA ARG A 19 -27.16 -6.21 31.55
C ARG A 19 -27.55 -4.86 32.14
N PRO A 20 -26.63 -3.96 32.45
CA PRO A 20 -26.93 -2.54 32.59
C PRO A 20 -27.40 -2.00 31.23
N VAL A 21 -28.44 -1.20 31.24
CA VAL A 21 -29.12 -0.65 30.04
C VAL A 21 -28.19 0.20 29.17
N ASP A 22 -27.01 0.62 29.68
CA ASP A 22 -26.11 1.55 29.08
C ASP A 22 -24.79 0.94 28.53
N VAL A 23 -24.73 -0.38 28.34
CA VAL A 23 -23.53 -0.98 27.74
C VAL A 23 -23.64 -0.93 26.24
N ASP A 24 -22.83 -0.07 25.60
CA ASP A 24 -22.64 -0.06 24.17
C ASP A 24 -22.16 -1.43 23.67
N ILE A 25 -22.88 -1.96 22.70
CA ILE A 25 -22.53 -3.22 22.05
C ILE A 25 -21.46 -2.88 21.00
N ASP A 26 -20.21 -3.17 21.33
CA ASP A 26 -19.14 -3.11 20.37
C ASP A 26 -19.16 -4.38 19.50
N PRO A 27 -19.52 -4.27 18.20
CA PRO A 27 -19.52 -5.42 17.31
C PRO A 27 -18.15 -6.10 17.18
N SER A 28 -17.05 -5.38 17.44
CA SER A 28 -15.70 -5.95 17.38
C SER A 28 -15.47 -7.01 18.46
N ASN A 29 -16.19 -6.94 19.57
CA ASN A 29 -16.13 -7.95 20.63
C ASN A 29 -16.66 -9.31 20.20
N PHE A 30 -17.43 -9.35 19.13
CA PHE A 30 -17.97 -10.58 18.57
C PHE A 30 -16.89 -11.56 18.12
N LEU A 31 -15.76 -11.06 17.68
CA LEU A 31 -14.64 -11.88 17.26
C LEU A 31 -13.91 -12.57 18.42
N TYR A 32 -14.16 -12.15 19.64
CA TYR A 32 -13.49 -12.67 20.85
C TYR A 32 -14.36 -13.59 21.71
N THR A 33 -15.66 -13.70 21.42
CA THR A 33 -16.56 -14.53 22.21
C THR A 33 -16.67 -15.94 21.63
N ARG A 34 -16.71 -16.95 22.49
CA ARG A 34 -16.93 -18.35 22.09
C ARG A 34 -18.35 -18.65 21.59
N ALA A 35 -19.24 -17.63 21.63
CA ALA A 35 -20.66 -17.78 21.30
C ALA A 35 -20.94 -17.72 19.79
N TYR A 36 -19.95 -17.39 18.98
CA TYR A 36 -20.12 -17.16 17.54
C TYR A 36 -19.60 -18.30 16.71
N GLY A 37 -20.47 -18.77 15.85
CA GLY A 37 -20.15 -19.76 14.86
C GLY A 37 -20.05 -21.16 15.45
N GLN A 38 -21.05 -21.98 15.20
CA GLN A 38 -20.88 -23.42 15.32
C GLN A 38 -20.06 -23.90 14.13
N ALA A 39 -19.03 -24.67 14.39
CA ALA A 39 -18.33 -25.36 13.32
C ALA A 39 -19.33 -26.27 12.60
N PRO A 40 -19.44 -26.21 11.27
CA PRO A 40 -20.32 -27.10 10.54
C PRO A 40 -19.93 -28.55 10.78
N SER A 41 -20.91 -29.37 11.20
CA SER A 41 -20.72 -30.79 11.43
C SER A 41 -21.65 -31.60 10.57
N ASN A 42 -21.21 -32.76 10.10
CA ASN A 42 -21.95 -33.65 9.20
C ASN A 42 -22.50 -32.98 7.93
N THR A 43 -21.76 -32.04 7.38
CA THR A 43 -22.15 -31.31 6.18
C THR A 43 -20.96 -31.21 5.22
N THR A 44 -21.23 -31.07 3.93
CA THR A 44 -20.23 -30.83 2.90
C THR A 44 -20.18 -29.34 2.61
N LEU A 45 -19.00 -28.74 2.76
CA LEU A 45 -18.75 -27.34 2.42
C LEU A 45 -18.03 -27.27 1.07
N THR A 46 -18.59 -26.48 0.16
CA THR A 46 -17.90 -26.11 -1.07
C THR A 46 -17.29 -24.73 -0.90
N VAL A 47 -15.97 -24.67 -0.96
CA VAL A 47 -15.23 -23.41 -0.87
C VAL A 47 -14.69 -23.05 -2.24
N THR A 48 -15.10 -21.91 -2.76
CA THR A 48 -14.55 -21.34 -3.99
C THR A 48 -13.56 -20.24 -3.63
N TYR A 49 -12.33 -20.35 -4.07
CA TYR A 49 -11.28 -19.39 -3.80
C TYR A 49 -10.44 -19.12 -5.03
N THR A 50 -9.79 -17.96 -5.06
CA THR A 50 -8.88 -17.55 -6.12
C THR A 50 -7.45 -17.83 -5.66
N VAL A 51 -6.65 -18.40 -6.57
CA VAL A 51 -5.23 -18.69 -6.34
C VAL A 51 -4.40 -17.80 -7.26
N GLY A 52 -3.32 -17.25 -6.73
CA GLY A 52 -2.33 -16.47 -7.47
C GLY A 52 -0.98 -16.59 -6.79
N THR A 53 0.10 -16.22 -7.47
CA THR A 53 1.47 -16.23 -6.94
C THR A 53 1.85 -14.93 -6.24
N GLY A 54 0.91 -14.00 -6.10
CA GLY A 54 1.11 -12.72 -5.40
C GLY A 54 1.92 -11.73 -6.26
N ILE A 55 2.90 -11.06 -5.67
CA ILE A 55 3.71 -10.03 -6.34
C ILE A 55 4.40 -10.57 -7.61
N ALA A 56 4.74 -11.85 -7.64
CA ALA A 56 5.36 -12.49 -8.81
C ALA A 56 4.47 -12.49 -10.06
N ASP A 57 3.16 -12.26 -9.92
CA ASP A 57 2.23 -12.12 -11.04
C ASP A 57 2.30 -10.74 -11.70
N ASN A 58 2.99 -9.77 -11.12
CA ASN A 58 3.29 -8.49 -11.75
C ASN A 58 4.39 -8.68 -12.81
N VAL A 59 3.98 -8.89 -14.06
CA VAL A 59 4.91 -9.06 -15.18
C VAL A 59 5.57 -7.74 -15.55
N GLU A 60 6.86 -7.81 -15.92
CA GLU A 60 7.61 -6.63 -16.37
C GLU A 60 7.12 -6.12 -17.74
N ALA A 61 7.55 -4.91 -18.11
CA ALA A 61 7.26 -4.36 -19.42
C ALA A 61 7.88 -5.25 -20.52
N ASP A 62 7.25 -5.28 -21.67
CA ASP A 62 7.70 -5.98 -22.88
C ASP A 62 7.87 -7.52 -22.75
N VAL A 63 7.26 -8.15 -21.76
CA VAL A 63 7.30 -9.61 -21.56
C VAL A 63 6.19 -10.32 -22.34
N LEU A 64 5.00 -9.73 -22.42
CA LEU A 64 3.84 -10.34 -23.09
C LEU A 64 3.88 -10.09 -24.61
N LYS A 65 4.63 -10.91 -25.34
CA LYS A 65 4.82 -10.80 -26.79
C LYS A 65 4.30 -12.02 -27.55
N ASP A 66 4.17 -13.17 -26.90
CA ASP A 66 3.81 -14.41 -27.55
C ASP A 66 2.31 -14.58 -27.60
N ILE A 67 1.76 -14.64 -28.81
CA ILE A 67 0.35 -14.88 -29.05
C ILE A 67 0.12 -16.40 -29.19
N GLN A 68 -0.56 -16.99 -28.24
CA GLN A 68 -0.86 -18.44 -28.28
C GLN A 68 -2.12 -18.74 -29.08
N PHE A 69 -3.10 -17.88 -29.05
CA PHE A 69 -4.37 -18.09 -29.73
C PHE A 69 -5.05 -16.75 -30.05
N ILE A 70 -5.61 -16.62 -31.26
CA ILE A 70 -6.42 -15.48 -31.69
C ILE A 70 -7.72 -16.00 -32.29
N THR A 71 -8.85 -15.51 -31.81
CA THR A 71 -10.15 -15.70 -32.45
C THR A 71 -10.48 -14.46 -33.26
N TYR A 72 -10.74 -14.62 -34.54
CA TYR A 72 -11.21 -13.55 -35.39
C TYR A 72 -12.72 -13.71 -35.58
N ASP A 73 -13.45 -12.62 -35.46
CA ASP A 73 -14.87 -12.55 -35.83
C ASP A 73 -14.96 -12.25 -37.31
N ASP A 74 -14.90 -13.30 -38.13
CA ASP A 74 -14.96 -13.20 -39.59
C ASP A 74 -16.44 -13.27 -40.03
N ASP A 75 -16.96 -12.19 -40.64
CA ASP A 75 -18.25 -12.23 -41.33
C ASP A 75 -18.10 -13.03 -42.63
N PRO A 76 -18.76 -14.20 -42.77
CA PRO A 76 -18.69 -15.02 -43.98
C PRO A 76 -19.27 -14.33 -45.24
N ASN A 77 -20.03 -13.25 -45.03
CA ASN A 77 -20.58 -12.43 -46.14
C ASN A 77 -19.69 -11.20 -46.47
N SER A 78 -18.53 -11.10 -45.84
CA SER A 78 -17.61 -9.98 -46.09
C SER A 78 -17.07 -10.03 -47.53
N THR A 79 -17.14 -8.88 -48.20
CA THR A 79 -16.57 -8.69 -49.57
C THR A 79 -15.08 -8.37 -49.53
N ILE A 80 -14.42 -8.50 -48.40
CA ILE A 80 -13.00 -8.20 -48.22
C ILE A 80 -12.15 -9.24 -48.97
N ASN A 81 -11.13 -8.76 -49.68
CA ASN A 81 -10.18 -9.61 -50.38
C ASN A 81 -9.45 -10.53 -49.41
N ALA A 82 -9.52 -11.86 -49.63
CA ALA A 82 -8.95 -12.87 -48.75
C ALA A 82 -7.43 -12.68 -48.55
N SER A 83 -6.69 -12.19 -49.54
CA SER A 83 -5.25 -11.92 -49.35
C SER A 83 -4.98 -10.75 -48.42
N LEU A 84 -5.82 -9.73 -48.44
CA LEU A 84 -5.75 -8.59 -47.54
C LEU A 84 -6.13 -9.00 -46.08
N LEU A 85 -7.16 -9.83 -45.98
CA LEU A 85 -7.57 -10.38 -44.68
C LEU A 85 -6.46 -11.22 -44.04
N ASN A 86 -5.82 -12.10 -44.80
CA ASN A 86 -4.71 -12.90 -44.32
C ASN A 86 -3.49 -12.03 -43.94
N PHE A 87 -3.22 -10.97 -44.68
CA PHE A 87 -2.17 -10.01 -44.35
C PHE A 87 -2.46 -9.33 -42.99
N VAL A 88 -3.69 -8.84 -42.78
CA VAL A 88 -4.11 -8.25 -41.51
C VAL A 88 -3.98 -9.24 -40.36
N LYS A 89 -4.46 -10.49 -40.55
CA LYS A 89 -4.34 -11.56 -39.55
C LYS A 89 -2.88 -11.85 -39.17
N SER A 90 -1.97 -11.83 -40.14
CA SER A 90 -0.56 -12.09 -39.91
C SER A 90 0.20 -10.91 -39.30
N SER A 91 -0.35 -9.69 -39.38
CA SER A 91 0.28 -8.47 -38.89
C SER A 91 -0.03 -8.16 -37.40
N VAL A 92 -0.89 -8.98 -36.76
CA VAL A 92 -1.25 -8.76 -35.36
C VAL A 92 -0.06 -9.06 -34.46
N ALA A 93 0.33 -8.07 -33.68
CA ALA A 93 1.36 -8.18 -32.67
C ALA A 93 0.81 -7.67 -31.33
N VAL A 94 1.29 -8.24 -30.24
CA VAL A 94 0.89 -7.87 -28.87
C VAL A 94 2.15 -7.47 -28.09
N ASN A 95 2.03 -6.44 -27.31
CA ASN A 95 3.05 -6.04 -26.35
C ASN A 95 2.40 -5.35 -25.15
N ASN A 96 3.01 -5.48 -23.97
CA ASN A 96 2.68 -4.70 -22.79
C ASN A 96 3.76 -3.63 -22.54
N PRO A 97 3.57 -2.38 -23.01
CA PRO A 97 4.59 -1.35 -22.90
C PRO A 97 4.90 -0.92 -21.46
N ASN A 98 3.97 -1.15 -20.55
CA ASN A 98 4.12 -0.85 -19.13
C ASN A 98 4.14 -2.14 -18.30
N PRO A 99 4.86 -2.18 -17.18
CA PRO A 99 4.82 -3.32 -16.27
C PRO A 99 3.44 -3.44 -15.63
N ALA A 100 3.03 -4.68 -15.37
CA ALA A 100 1.82 -4.93 -14.59
C ALA A 100 2.05 -4.54 -13.11
N ASN A 101 1.01 -4.05 -12.46
CA ASN A 101 0.99 -3.78 -11.03
C ASN A 101 -0.39 -4.11 -10.45
N GLY A 102 -0.50 -4.10 -9.13
CA GLY A 102 -1.76 -4.39 -8.45
C GLY A 102 -1.85 -5.82 -7.90
N ALA A 103 -0.82 -6.64 -8.07
CA ALA A 103 -0.69 -7.88 -7.32
C ALA A 103 0.01 -7.60 -5.97
N LYS A 104 -0.42 -8.28 -4.93
CA LYS A 104 0.03 -8.13 -3.55
C LYS A 104 0.27 -9.51 -2.94
N THR A 105 1.22 -9.63 -2.02
CA THR A 105 1.36 -10.85 -1.19
C THR A 105 0.12 -11.05 -0.32
N ALA A 106 -0.12 -12.30 0.09
CA ALA A 106 -1.18 -12.60 1.04
C ALA A 106 -1.01 -11.79 2.33
N ASP A 107 -2.13 -11.31 2.87
CA ASP A 107 -2.15 -10.58 4.13
C ASP A 107 -1.70 -11.49 5.27
N SER A 108 -1.02 -10.94 6.27
CA SER A 108 -0.69 -11.65 7.50
C SER A 108 -1.96 -11.98 8.30
N LEU A 109 -1.87 -12.94 9.22
CA LEU A 109 -3.01 -13.29 10.08
C LEU A 109 -3.49 -12.08 10.91
N GLU A 110 -2.58 -11.22 11.32
CA GLU A 110 -2.90 -10.00 12.06
C GLU A 110 -3.60 -8.97 11.18
N ASP A 111 -3.15 -8.79 9.95
CA ASP A 111 -3.80 -7.90 8.98
C ASP A 111 -5.22 -8.37 8.66
N ILE A 112 -5.40 -9.68 8.42
CA ILE A 112 -6.72 -10.27 8.17
C ILE A 112 -7.65 -10.01 9.36
N LYS A 113 -7.16 -10.20 10.59
CA LYS A 113 -7.93 -9.96 11.81
C LYS A 113 -8.32 -8.49 11.96
N ASN A 114 -7.36 -7.59 11.78
CA ASN A 114 -7.59 -6.14 11.87
C ASN A 114 -8.54 -5.65 10.78
N ASN A 115 -8.37 -6.13 9.55
CA ASN A 115 -9.26 -5.81 8.43
C ASN A 115 -10.68 -6.34 8.66
N ALA A 116 -10.83 -7.54 9.24
CA ALA A 116 -12.14 -8.09 9.56
C ALA A 116 -12.87 -7.26 10.62
N ILE A 117 -12.18 -6.86 11.69
CA ILE A 117 -12.73 -5.99 12.74
C ILE A 117 -13.13 -4.64 12.15
N SER A 118 -12.23 -4.01 11.40
CA SER A 118 -12.49 -2.69 10.79
C SER A 118 -13.65 -2.75 9.81
N ASN A 119 -13.72 -3.79 8.95
CA ASN A 119 -14.82 -3.96 8.01
C ASN A 119 -16.17 -4.14 8.69
N PHE A 120 -16.19 -4.80 9.85
CA PHE A 120 -17.40 -4.96 10.64
C PHE A 120 -17.86 -3.62 11.25
N ALA A 121 -16.92 -2.81 11.72
CA ALA A 121 -17.20 -1.48 12.29
C ALA A 121 -17.74 -0.48 11.26
N THR A 122 -17.34 -0.55 9.98
CA THR A 122 -17.77 0.35 8.92
C THR A 122 -19.25 0.19 8.50
N GLN A 123 -19.91 -0.87 8.92
CA GLN A 123 -21.33 -1.16 8.58
C GLN A 123 -21.64 -1.09 7.07
N ASN A 124 -20.70 -1.40 6.21
CA ASN A 124 -20.81 -1.36 4.74
C ASN A 124 -21.14 0.03 4.15
N ARG A 125 -20.76 1.11 4.81
CA ARG A 125 -20.86 2.47 4.28
C ARG A 125 -19.59 3.26 4.58
N LEU A 126 -19.27 4.22 3.73
CA LEU A 126 -18.11 5.09 3.86
C LEU A 126 -18.56 6.43 4.44
N VAL A 127 -18.16 6.76 5.65
CA VAL A 127 -18.49 8.00 6.34
C VAL A 127 -17.24 8.73 6.79
N THR A 128 -16.27 7.99 7.33
CA THR A 128 -15.01 8.54 7.82
C THR A 128 -13.88 8.33 6.80
N ARG A 129 -12.79 9.07 6.97
CA ARG A 129 -11.58 8.89 6.14
C ARG A 129 -11.04 7.47 6.23
N ASP A 130 -11.02 6.92 7.43
CA ASP A 130 -10.52 5.57 7.68
C ASP A 130 -11.37 4.50 7.02
N ASP A 131 -12.69 4.70 6.91
CA ASP A 131 -13.59 3.79 6.19
C ASP A 131 -13.17 3.67 4.71
N TYR A 132 -12.82 4.79 4.07
CA TYR A 132 -12.33 4.78 2.68
C TYR A 132 -11.02 4.03 2.53
N ILE A 133 -10.08 4.22 3.45
CA ILE A 133 -8.77 3.55 3.45
C ILE A 133 -8.96 2.04 3.65
N VAL A 134 -9.71 1.65 4.68
CA VAL A 134 -10.00 0.23 4.96
C VAL A 134 -10.71 -0.43 3.79
N ARG A 135 -11.66 0.27 3.19
CA ARG A 135 -12.39 -0.25 2.04
C ARG A 135 -11.50 -0.37 0.80
N ALA A 136 -10.60 0.56 0.56
CA ALA A 136 -9.62 0.47 -0.53
C ALA A 136 -8.74 -0.77 -0.39
N TYR A 137 -8.26 -1.07 0.83
CA TYR A 137 -7.51 -2.31 1.10
C TYR A 137 -8.35 -3.58 1.01
N SER A 138 -9.67 -3.48 1.23
CA SER A 138 -10.59 -4.61 1.16
C SER A 138 -11.09 -4.92 -0.26
N MET A 139 -10.60 -4.22 -1.27
CA MET A 139 -10.96 -4.51 -2.66
C MET A 139 -10.55 -5.96 -3.02
N PRO A 140 -11.47 -6.76 -3.62
CA PRO A 140 -11.14 -8.13 -4.01
C PRO A 140 -9.95 -8.18 -4.98
N ALA A 141 -8.99 -9.05 -4.72
CA ALA A 141 -7.72 -9.17 -5.47
C ALA A 141 -7.89 -9.35 -6.99
N LYS A 142 -9.02 -9.92 -7.43
CA LYS A 142 -9.35 -10.06 -8.87
C LYS A 142 -9.51 -8.74 -9.61
N PHE A 143 -9.70 -7.63 -8.90
CA PHE A 143 -9.81 -6.27 -9.46
C PHE A 143 -8.52 -5.47 -9.32
N GLY A 144 -7.50 -6.06 -8.74
CA GLY A 144 -6.25 -5.44 -8.35
C GLY A 144 -6.19 -5.17 -6.84
N SER A 145 -5.04 -4.76 -6.35
CA SER A 145 -4.86 -4.41 -4.94
C SER A 145 -4.12 -3.08 -4.81
N VAL A 146 -4.34 -2.41 -3.68
CA VAL A 146 -3.70 -1.17 -3.30
C VAL A 146 -2.63 -1.49 -2.26
N ALA A 147 -1.40 -1.02 -2.47
CA ALA A 147 -0.31 -1.18 -1.50
C ALA A 147 -0.38 -0.15 -0.39
N LYS A 148 -0.62 1.11 -0.76
CA LYS A 148 -0.75 2.24 0.17
C LYS A 148 -1.92 3.11 -0.24
N ALA A 149 -2.67 3.60 0.74
CA ALA A 149 -3.81 4.49 0.54
C ALA A 149 -3.79 5.61 1.58
N TYR A 150 -4.12 6.82 1.13
CA TYR A 150 -4.25 8.00 1.99
C TYR A 150 -5.33 8.93 1.43
N ILE A 151 -6.14 9.52 2.29
CA ILE A 151 -7.26 10.37 1.86
C ILE A 151 -7.16 11.78 2.44
N VAL A 152 -7.37 12.76 1.58
CA VAL A 152 -7.34 14.19 1.93
C VAL A 152 -8.60 14.86 1.36
N PRO A 153 -9.28 15.74 2.10
CA PRO A 153 -10.30 16.61 1.53
C PRO A 153 -9.73 17.48 0.41
N ASP A 154 -10.54 17.78 -0.59
CA ASP A 154 -10.11 18.59 -1.75
C ASP A 154 -9.73 20.02 -1.38
N ASP A 155 -10.31 20.56 -0.32
CA ASP A 155 -10.06 21.91 0.20
C ASP A 155 -8.63 22.11 0.73
N GLN A 156 -7.95 21.05 1.17
CA GLN A 156 -6.58 21.16 1.70
C GLN A 156 -5.53 21.42 0.63
N ILE A 157 -5.81 21.10 -0.63
CA ILE A 157 -4.86 21.26 -1.75
C ILE A 157 -4.92 22.66 -2.33
N ILE A 158 -6.04 23.37 -2.20
CA ILE A 158 -6.29 24.67 -2.83
C ILE A 158 -5.49 25.81 -2.22
N GLN A 159 -5.00 25.68 -0.98
CA GLN A 159 -4.23 26.74 -0.33
C GLN A 159 -2.85 26.97 -0.99
N GLN A 160 -2.44 26.17 -1.93
CA GLN A 160 -1.11 26.24 -2.55
C GLN A 160 -1.09 26.77 -3.99
N ASP A 161 -2.17 26.56 -4.76
CA ASP A 161 -2.24 27.04 -6.12
C ASP A 161 -3.03 28.36 -6.22
N LEU A 162 -2.34 29.47 -5.97
CA LEU A 162 -2.84 30.83 -6.15
C LEU A 162 -3.17 31.19 -7.62
N VAL A 163 -3.01 30.26 -8.57
CA VAL A 163 -3.03 30.57 -10.01
C VAL A 163 -4.30 30.09 -10.73
N GLU A 164 -5.02 29.10 -10.22
CA GLU A 164 -6.29 28.68 -10.81
C GLU A 164 -7.40 28.68 -9.75
N SER A 165 -8.41 29.54 -9.98
CA SER A 165 -9.63 29.64 -9.17
C SER A 165 -10.51 28.38 -9.29
N ARG A 166 -10.01 27.22 -8.85
CA ARG A 166 -10.82 26.04 -8.59
C ARG A 166 -11.58 26.29 -7.29
N ILE A 167 -12.88 26.35 -7.38
CA ILE A 167 -13.74 26.37 -6.19
C ILE A 167 -13.61 24.98 -5.56
N ALA A 168 -13.03 24.94 -4.33
CA ALA A 168 -12.97 23.71 -3.55
C ALA A 168 -14.36 23.10 -3.42
N ASN A 169 -14.49 21.83 -3.71
CA ASN A 169 -15.71 21.10 -3.42
C ASN A 169 -15.58 20.43 -2.04
N PRO A 170 -16.25 20.94 -1.00
CA PRO A 170 -16.11 20.39 0.35
C PRO A 170 -16.61 18.94 0.47
N LEU A 171 -17.35 18.45 -0.52
CA LEU A 171 -17.82 17.08 -0.60
C LEU A 171 -16.90 16.18 -1.45
N ALA A 172 -15.86 16.74 -2.03
CA ALA A 172 -14.86 15.97 -2.79
C ALA A 172 -13.70 15.56 -1.89
N MET A 173 -13.28 14.31 -2.05
CA MET A 173 -12.10 13.75 -1.39
C MET A 173 -11.13 13.24 -2.43
N ASN A 174 -9.84 13.46 -2.19
CA ASN A 174 -8.77 12.91 -3.00
C ASN A 174 -8.20 11.69 -2.28
N LEU A 175 -8.37 10.52 -2.86
CA LEU A 175 -7.77 9.27 -2.40
C LEU A 175 -6.47 9.04 -3.16
N TYR A 176 -5.36 9.12 -2.46
CA TYR A 176 -4.02 8.88 -2.97
C TYR A 176 -3.67 7.42 -2.77
N VAL A 177 -3.22 6.76 -3.84
CA VAL A 177 -2.96 5.33 -3.86
C VAL A 177 -1.62 5.02 -4.50
N LEU A 178 -1.01 3.91 -4.09
CA LEU A 178 0.19 3.34 -4.71
C LEU A 178 0.05 1.82 -4.77
N GLY A 179 0.74 1.22 -5.74
CA GLY A 179 0.85 -0.24 -5.90
C GLY A 179 2.27 -0.74 -5.64
N TYR A 180 2.45 -2.06 -5.74
CA TYR A 180 3.75 -2.70 -5.79
C TYR A 180 4.08 -3.16 -7.21
N ASN A 181 5.37 -3.07 -7.57
CA ASN A 181 5.92 -3.74 -8.75
C ASN A 181 6.29 -5.20 -8.41
N SER A 182 6.86 -5.93 -9.39
CA SER A 182 7.36 -7.31 -9.23
C SER A 182 8.42 -7.47 -8.14
N SER A 183 9.19 -6.42 -7.87
CA SER A 183 10.26 -6.39 -6.85
C SER A 183 9.80 -5.87 -5.49
N LYS A 184 8.49 -5.73 -5.26
CA LYS A 184 7.91 -5.18 -4.02
C LYS A 184 8.29 -3.72 -3.75
N GLN A 185 8.64 -2.96 -4.77
CA GLN A 185 8.89 -1.52 -4.67
C GLN A 185 7.61 -0.76 -4.99
N LEU A 186 7.49 0.45 -4.46
CA LEU A 186 6.33 1.30 -4.73
C LEU A 186 6.30 1.78 -6.18
N THR A 187 5.12 1.81 -6.75
CA THR A 187 4.86 2.31 -8.10
C THR A 187 3.48 2.93 -8.18
N GLU A 188 3.28 3.79 -9.17
CA GLU A 188 1.96 4.31 -9.50
C GLU A 188 1.05 3.19 -9.95
N LEU A 189 -0.23 3.24 -9.56
CA LEU A 189 -1.20 2.25 -9.96
C LEU A 189 -1.62 2.43 -11.43
N ASN A 190 -1.83 1.30 -12.09
CA ASN A 190 -2.41 1.27 -13.43
C ASN A 190 -3.82 1.91 -13.44
N SER A 191 -4.16 2.58 -14.53
CA SER A 191 -5.47 3.20 -14.73
C SER A 191 -6.63 2.22 -14.58
N ALA A 192 -6.48 0.97 -15.01
CA ALA A 192 -7.49 -0.06 -14.87
C ALA A 192 -7.80 -0.40 -13.40
N VAL A 193 -6.77 -0.50 -12.55
CA VAL A 193 -6.95 -0.74 -11.12
C VAL A 193 -7.60 0.46 -10.43
N LYS A 194 -7.23 1.69 -10.83
CA LYS A 194 -7.88 2.91 -10.33
C LYS A 194 -9.37 2.98 -10.68
N GLU A 195 -9.74 2.64 -11.92
CA GLU A 195 -11.16 2.59 -12.34
C GLU A 195 -11.93 1.48 -11.61
N ASN A 196 -11.31 0.32 -11.41
CA ASN A 196 -11.90 -0.76 -10.60
C ASN A 196 -12.12 -0.30 -9.15
N LEU A 197 -11.12 0.37 -8.56
CA LEU A 197 -11.23 0.91 -7.20
C LEU A 197 -12.34 1.97 -7.11
N LYS A 198 -12.42 2.88 -8.08
CA LYS A 198 -13.47 3.90 -8.14
C LYS A 198 -14.86 3.27 -8.23
N THR A 199 -15.01 2.28 -9.09
CA THR A 199 -16.26 1.53 -9.24
C THR A 199 -16.59 0.79 -7.94
N TYR A 200 -15.62 0.13 -7.32
CA TYR A 200 -15.81 -0.59 -6.06
C TYR A 200 -16.23 0.34 -4.92
N LEU A 201 -15.57 1.49 -4.74
CA LEU A 201 -15.92 2.46 -3.72
C LEU A 201 -17.31 3.09 -3.96
N SER A 202 -17.76 3.19 -5.22
CA SER A 202 -19.07 3.77 -5.55
C SER A 202 -20.26 3.00 -4.97
N TYR A 203 -20.10 1.70 -4.67
CA TYR A 203 -21.12 0.88 -4.02
C TYR A 203 -21.31 1.18 -2.54
N TYR A 204 -20.34 1.82 -1.91
CA TYR A 204 -20.29 2.03 -0.46
C TYR A 204 -20.29 3.51 -0.07
N ARG A 205 -19.92 4.42 -0.98
CA ARG A 205 -19.86 5.85 -0.70
C ARG A 205 -21.25 6.45 -0.50
N MET A 206 -21.31 7.56 0.22
CA MET A 206 -22.52 8.35 0.31
C MET A 206 -22.84 9.00 -1.05
N LEU A 207 -24.12 9.23 -1.32
CA LEU A 207 -24.56 9.77 -2.62
C LEU A 207 -23.98 11.17 -2.92
N THR A 208 -23.73 11.94 -1.87
CA THR A 208 -23.19 13.30 -1.95
C THR A 208 -21.69 13.37 -2.15
N ASP A 209 -20.97 12.29 -1.82
CA ASP A 209 -19.51 12.30 -1.79
C ASP A 209 -18.94 12.06 -3.18
N ALA A 210 -17.94 12.84 -3.55
CA ALA A 210 -17.11 12.62 -4.74
C ALA A 210 -15.73 12.16 -4.32
N VAL A 211 -15.23 11.09 -4.95
CA VAL A 211 -13.89 10.56 -4.69
C VAL A 211 -13.06 10.63 -5.95
N ASN A 212 -11.96 11.37 -5.89
CA ASN A 212 -10.94 11.41 -6.94
C ASN A 212 -9.80 10.48 -6.55
N ILE A 213 -9.39 9.59 -7.44
CA ILE A 213 -8.26 8.70 -7.21
C ILE A 213 -7.03 9.26 -7.90
N LYS A 214 -5.97 9.48 -7.14
CA LYS A 214 -4.69 10.04 -7.57
C LYS A 214 -3.54 9.16 -7.11
N ASP A 215 -2.37 9.26 -7.75
CA ASP A 215 -1.16 8.64 -7.26
C ASP A 215 -0.50 9.54 -6.21
N ALA A 216 0.07 8.93 -5.17
CA ALA A 216 0.90 9.64 -4.22
C ALA A 216 2.33 9.77 -4.77
N PHE A 217 3.05 10.82 -4.37
CA PHE A 217 4.44 11.02 -4.78
C PHE A 217 5.37 10.09 -4.02
N ILE A 218 6.23 9.39 -4.73
CA ILE A 218 7.28 8.54 -4.16
C ILE A 218 8.56 9.36 -4.10
N ILE A 219 9.10 9.55 -2.90
CA ILE A 219 10.37 10.24 -2.68
C ILE A 219 11.40 9.19 -2.30
N ASN A 220 12.29 8.86 -3.25
CA ASN A 220 13.35 7.91 -2.98
C ASN A 220 14.46 8.57 -2.18
N ILE A 221 14.89 7.92 -1.10
CA ILE A 221 15.90 8.42 -0.18
C ILE A 221 17.08 7.46 -0.05
N GLY A 222 18.28 8.03 0.06
CA GLY A 222 19.47 7.34 0.49
C GLY A 222 19.86 7.75 1.90
N LEU A 223 20.52 6.87 2.63
CA LEU A 223 20.94 7.07 4.00
C LEU A 223 22.43 6.77 4.16
N ASP A 224 23.18 7.78 4.55
CA ASP A 224 24.60 7.63 4.92
C ASP A 224 24.74 7.76 6.43
N PHE A 225 25.44 6.83 7.08
CA PHE A 225 25.68 6.87 8.51
C PHE A 225 27.14 6.63 8.87
N GLU A 226 27.56 7.24 9.97
CA GLU A 226 28.90 7.09 10.55
C GLU A 226 28.78 6.61 11.99
N ILE A 227 29.51 5.54 12.32
CA ILE A 227 29.47 4.91 13.65
C ILE A 227 30.87 4.69 14.19
N THR A 228 31.01 4.67 15.51
CA THR A 228 32.16 4.12 16.22
C THR A 228 31.80 2.74 16.75
N ILE A 229 32.78 1.84 16.79
CA ILE A 229 32.56 0.42 17.15
C ILE A 229 33.40 0.08 18.39
N LEU A 230 32.88 -0.79 19.22
CA LEU A 230 33.58 -1.34 20.36
C LEU A 230 34.75 -2.23 19.92
N ASN A 231 35.92 -2.11 20.59
CA ASN A 231 37.19 -2.76 20.19
C ASN A 231 37.12 -4.30 20.04
N ASN A 232 36.12 -4.96 20.58
CA ASN A 232 35.99 -6.42 20.56
C ASN A 232 35.06 -6.93 19.43
N PHE A 233 34.62 -6.08 18.52
CA PHE A 233 33.71 -6.42 17.44
C PHE A 233 34.34 -6.22 16.07
N ASN A 234 33.95 -7.08 15.10
CA ASN A 234 34.37 -6.94 13.73
C ASN A 234 33.60 -5.82 13.02
N SER A 235 34.33 -4.87 12.46
CA SER A 235 33.73 -3.68 11.83
C SER A 235 32.76 -4.03 10.70
N ASN A 236 33.10 -5.02 9.87
CA ASN A 236 32.25 -5.39 8.73
C ASN A 236 30.96 -6.10 9.19
N GLU A 237 31.04 -6.92 10.25
CA GLU A 237 29.89 -7.60 10.80
C GLU A 237 28.91 -6.60 11.45
N VAL A 238 29.43 -5.63 12.21
CA VAL A 238 28.60 -4.59 12.84
C VAL A 238 27.94 -3.72 11.78
N LEU A 239 28.69 -3.31 10.74
CA LEU A 239 28.12 -2.54 9.62
C LEU A 239 26.98 -3.30 8.92
N LEU A 240 27.18 -4.59 8.64
CA LEU A 240 26.15 -5.42 8.01
C LEU A 240 24.90 -5.53 8.89
N ASN A 241 25.09 -5.72 10.20
CA ASN A 241 23.98 -5.79 11.14
C ASN A 241 23.20 -4.46 11.19
N VAL A 242 23.90 -3.31 11.19
CA VAL A 242 23.27 -1.99 11.15
C VAL A 242 22.48 -1.81 9.84
N ILE A 243 23.03 -2.19 8.70
CA ILE A 243 22.33 -2.11 7.41
C ILE A 243 21.07 -2.98 7.42
N ASN A 244 21.14 -4.19 7.99
CA ASN A 244 19.97 -5.08 8.08
C ASN A 244 18.87 -4.53 9.01
N GLU A 245 19.25 -3.92 10.14
CA GLU A 245 18.28 -3.27 11.04
C GLU A 245 17.64 -2.06 10.38
N LEU A 246 18.42 -1.23 9.69
CA LEU A 246 17.89 -0.09 8.93
C LEU A 246 16.97 -0.54 7.80
N ARG A 247 17.31 -1.62 7.09
CA ARG A 247 16.45 -2.23 6.08
C ARG A 247 15.12 -2.70 6.67
N THR A 248 15.16 -3.30 7.86
CA THR A 248 13.94 -3.74 8.56
C THR A 248 13.11 -2.57 9.07
N TYR A 249 13.75 -1.48 9.49
CA TYR A 249 13.09 -0.25 9.92
C TYR A 249 12.40 0.46 8.75
N PHE A 250 13.09 0.61 7.61
CA PHE A 250 12.58 1.25 6.40
C PHE A 250 11.84 0.29 5.46
N ASP A 251 11.40 -0.86 5.95
CA ASP A 251 10.58 -1.78 5.15
C ASP A 251 9.34 -1.06 4.65
N VAL A 252 9.10 -1.13 3.34
CA VAL A 252 7.98 -0.47 2.67
C VAL A 252 6.63 -0.82 3.30
N ASP A 253 6.46 -2.05 3.82
CA ASP A 253 5.21 -2.46 4.46
C ASP A 253 4.91 -1.63 5.72
N LYS A 254 5.93 -1.19 6.43
CA LYS A 254 5.80 -0.43 7.68
C LYS A 254 5.58 1.06 7.46
N TRP A 255 5.95 1.59 6.28
CA TRP A 255 5.83 3.02 5.98
C TRP A 255 4.49 3.37 5.38
N GLN A 256 3.98 4.53 5.77
CA GLN A 256 2.70 5.06 5.29
C GLN A 256 2.89 6.38 4.52
N ILE A 257 1.90 6.71 3.68
CA ILE A 257 1.88 8.02 3.01
C ILE A 257 1.77 9.11 4.08
N ASN A 258 2.52 10.20 3.90
CA ASN A 258 2.66 11.33 4.81
C ASN A 258 3.28 11.02 6.19
N GLN A 259 3.98 9.90 6.31
CA GLN A 259 4.73 9.59 7.51
C GLN A 259 6.07 10.35 7.52
N PRO A 260 6.37 11.16 8.57
CA PRO A 260 7.64 11.86 8.69
C PRO A 260 8.76 10.91 9.13
N ILE A 261 10.02 11.23 8.78
CA ILE A 261 11.21 10.52 9.27
C ILE A 261 11.73 11.24 10.51
N ILE A 262 11.76 10.54 11.63
CA ILE A 262 12.29 11.05 12.90
C ILE A 262 13.76 10.63 13.00
N LYS A 263 14.69 11.58 12.81
CA LYS A 263 16.14 11.30 12.83
C LYS A 263 16.59 10.65 14.14
N THR A 264 16.00 11.03 15.27
CA THR A 264 16.33 10.44 16.58
C THR A 264 15.95 8.95 16.66
N GLU A 265 14.85 8.52 16.06
CA GLU A 265 14.49 7.11 16.01
C GLU A 265 15.50 6.32 15.17
N VAL A 266 15.91 6.86 14.04
CA VAL A 266 16.93 6.23 13.19
C VAL A 266 18.27 6.11 13.94
N LEU A 267 18.69 7.16 14.67
CA LEU A 267 19.88 7.11 15.52
C LEU A 267 19.75 6.03 16.61
N ASN A 268 18.57 5.89 17.22
CA ASN A 268 18.32 4.85 18.22
C ASN A 268 18.37 3.44 17.61
N VAL A 269 17.80 3.25 16.43
CA VAL A 269 17.86 1.96 15.70
C VAL A 269 19.32 1.54 15.47
N ILE A 270 20.15 2.46 15.00
CA ILE A 270 21.58 2.21 14.79
C ILE A 270 22.32 1.97 16.11
N GLY A 271 22.05 2.79 17.12
CA GLY A 271 22.72 2.73 18.43
C GLY A 271 22.41 1.45 19.23
N ASN A 272 21.26 0.84 19.00
CA ASN A 272 20.85 -0.41 19.67
C ASN A 272 21.48 -1.66 19.06
N VAL A 273 22.17 -1.54 17.91
CA VAL A 273 22.85 -2.68 17.29
C VAL A 273 24.07 -3.10 18.12
N LYS A 274 24.15 -4.38 18.42
CA LYS A 274 25.25 -4.94 19.21
C LYS A 274 26.59 -4.67 18.54
N GLY A 275 27.51 -4.04 19.26
CA GLY A 275 28.85 -3.70 18.79
C GLY A 275 29.02 -2.24 18.38
N VAL A 276 27.95 -1.48 18.22
CA VAL A 276 27.99 -0.04 18.05
C VAL A 276 28.31 0.61 19.39
N GLN A 277 29.32 1.48 19.42
CA GLN A 277 29.67 2.27 20.60
C GLN A 277 28.91 3.59 20.62
N SER A 278 28.94 4.30 19.50
CA SER A 278 28.15 5.55 19.34
C SER A 278 27.88 5.80 17.85
N VAL A 279 26.84 6.59 17.59
CA VAL A 279 26.49 7.07 16.25
C VAL A 279 27.03 8.49 16.11
N VAL A 280 27.91 8.70 15.13
CA VAL A 280 28.53 10.01 14.87
C VAL A 280 27.58 10.91 14.10
N GLY A 281 26.90 10.37 13.11
CA GLY A 281 25.94 11.11 12.30
C GLY A 281 25.13 10.24 11.36
N VAL A 282 23.98 10.79 10.95
CA VAL A 282 23.09 10.22 9.92
C VAL A 282 22.68 11.33 8.96
N THR A 283 22.90 11.12 7.68
CA THR A 283 22.56 12.04 6.60
C THR A 283 21.62 11.37 5.62
N PHE A 284 20.53 12.05 5.28
CA PHE A 284 19.59 11.62 4.26
C PHE A 284 19.85 12.38 2.96
N LYS A 285 19.72 11.70 1.83
CA LYS A 285 19.85 12.26 0.49
C LYS A 285 18.63 11.91 -0.34
N ASN A 286 18.16 12.82 -1.16
CA ASN A 286 17.15 12.51 -2.16
C ASN A 286 17.79 11.89 -3.39
N LEU A 287 17.23 10.78 -3.86
CA LEU A 287 17.66 10.04 -5.04
C LEU A 287 16.56 10.15 -6.09
N TYR A 288 16.83 10.88 -7.18
CA TYR A 288 15.79 11.24 -8.18
C TYR A 288 16.19 10.93 -9.62
N ASP A 289 17.32 10.27 -9.84
CA ASP A 289 17.80 9.93 -11.19
C ASP A 289 16.96 8.81 -11.81
N THR A 290 16.18 9.15 -12.83
CA THR A 290 15.31 8.20 -13.54
C THR A 290 16.09 7.16 -14.35
N ASP A 291 17.31 7.49 -14.79
CA ASP A 291 18.17 6.54 -15.51
C ASP A 291 18.67 5.42 -14.58
N LEU A 292 18.67 5.69 -13.28
CA LEU A 292 18.95 4.71 -12.23
C LEU A 292 17.69 4.07 -11.63
N ASN A 293 16.55 4.20 -12.32
CA ASN A 293 15.24 3.68 -11.91
C ASN A 293 14.66 4.28 -10.62
N TYR A 294 15.03 5.49 -10.22
CA TYR A 294 14.34 6.22 -9.14
C TYR A 294 13.09 6.95 -9.67
N SER A 295 12.26 7.45 -8.76
CA SER A 295 10.95 8.06 -9.08
C SER A 295 11.01 9.37 -9.87
N GLY A 296 12.18 10.00 -10.01
CA GLY A 296 12.31 11.32 -10.64
C GLY A 296 11.80 12.50 -9.80
N ASN A 297 11.23 12.26 -8.63
CA ASN A 297 10.72 13.32 -7.76
C ASN A 297 11.85 13.97 -6.96
N VAL A 298 12.07 15.25 -7.22
CA VAL A 298 13.07 16.05 -6.48
C VAL A 298 12.45 16.61 -5.21
N TYR A 299 13.09 16.36 -4.08
CA TYR A 299 12.64 16.82 -2.78
C TYR A 299 13.80 17.35 -1.93
N ASP A 300 13.68 18.59 -1.46
CA ASP A 300 14.68 19.21 -0.60
C ASP A 300 14.53 18.76 0.85
N LEU A 301 15.29 17.74 1.24
CA LEU A 301 15.28 17.17 2.58
C LEU A 301 15.85 18.12 3.64
N GLU A 302 16.74 19.07 3.26
CA GLU A 302 17.32 20.03 4.21
C GLU A 302 16.26 21.04 4.64
N THR A 303 15.59 21.68 3.69
CA THR A 303 14.50 22.61 3.95
C THR A 303 13.31 21.95 4.65
N ALA A 304 13.03 20.68 4.33
CA ALA A 304 11.98 19.90 4.96
C ALA A 304 12.31 19.43 6.39
N THR A 305 13.58 19.53 6.80
CA THR A 305 14.01 19.13 8.15
C THR A 305 13.78 20.24 9.16
N ARG A 306 12.93 19.97 10.15
CA ARG A 306 12.70 20.89 11.29
C ARG A 306 12.81 20.11 12.60
N ASN A 307 13.63 20.59 13.52
CA ASN A 307 13.84 19.97 14.85
C ASN A 307 14.22 18.47 14.79
N GLY A 308 14.99 18.06 13.79
CA GLY A 308 15.39 16.65 13.63
C GLY A 308 14.31 15.74 13.04
N ILE A 309 13.22 16.30 12.55
CA ILE A 309 12.15 15.56 11.85
C ILE A 309 12.14 16.02 10.39
N ILE A 310 12.19 15.07 9.47
CA ILE A 310 12.02 15.30 8.03
C ILE A 310 10.54 15.15 7.74
N TYR A 311 9.88 16.22 7.39
CA TYR A 311 8.46 16.21 7.05
C TYR A 311 8.26 15.82 5.58
N PRO A 312 7.19 15.09 5.26
CA PRO A 312 6.81 14.84 3.87
C PRO A 312 6.32 16.13 3.20
N SER A 313 6.16 16.09 1.88
CA SER A 313 5.56 17.19 1.11
C SER A 313 4.12 17.47 1.57
N LEU A 314 3.65 18.69 1.30
CA LEU A 314 2.25 19.04 1.50
C LEU A 314 1.33 18.25 0.56
N ASP A 315 1.79 17.95 -0.64
CA ASP A 315 1.16 16.93 -1.48
C ASP A 315 1.49 15.54 -0.92
N PRO A 316 0.49 14.65 -0.81
CA PRO A 316 0.70 13.34 -0.21
C PRO A 316 1.86 12.58 -0.85
N SER A 317 2.88 12.32 -0.04
CA SER A 317 4.12 11.67 -0.47
C SER A 317 4.54 10.58 0.51
N ILE A 318 5.35 9.65 0.03
CA ILE A 318 5.92 8.56 0.83
C ILE A 318 7.42 8.50 0.63
N PHE A 319 8.16 8.30 1.71
CA PHE A 319 9.59 8.05 1.64
C PHE A 319 9.86 6.57 1.42
N GLU A 320 10.72 6.24 0.46
CA GLU A 320 11.10 4.88 0.13
C GLU A 320 12.62 4.77 -0.02
N ILE A 321 13.22 3.73 0.56
CA ILE A 321 14.56 3.28 0.22
C ILE A 321 14.40 2.17 -0.83
N LYS A 322 14.63 2.53 -2.09
CA LYS A 322 14.34 1.64 -3.22
C LYS A 322 15.29 0.46 -3.33
N PHE A 323 16.58 0.71 -3.15
CA PHE A 323 17.64 -0.30 -3.23
C PHE A 323 18.45 -0.33 -1.92
N PRO A 324 17.96 -0.99 -0.85
CA PRO A 324 18.58 -0.92 0.48
C PRO A 324 20.08 -1.27 0.51
N ASN A 325 20.53 -2.16 -0.38
CA ASN A 325 21.95 -2.55 -0.47
C ASN A 325 22.85 -1.50 -1.12
N GLN A 326 22.28 -0.51 -1.82
CA GLN A 326 23.00 0.56 -2.50
C GLN A 326 22.77 1.92 -1.85
N ASP A 327 21.55 2.13 -1.35
CA ASP A 327 21.08 3.41 -0.84
C ASP A 327 21.40 3.60 0.64
N ILE A 328 21.71 2.51 1.38
CA ILE A 328 22.19 2.57 2.76
C ILE A 328 23.69 2.37 2.77
N LYS A 329 24.43 3.41 3.16
CA LYS A 329 25.89 3.39 3.22
C LYS A 329 26.39 3.69 4.63
N GLY A 330 27.21 2.80 5.16
CA GLY A 330 27.79 2.96 6.48
C GLY A 330 29.31 3.12 6.44
N LYS A 331 29.83 3.93 7.35
CA LYS A 331 31.27 4.12 7.55
C LYS A 331 31.61 4.00 9.02
N VAL A 332 32.67 3.27 9.31
CA VAL A 332 33.26 3.22 10.66
C VAL A 332 34.29 4.32 10.78
N VAL A 333 34.17 5.12 11.83
CA VAL A 333 35.12 6.18 12.17
C VAL A 333 35.87 5.77 13.44
N ASN A 334 37.16 5.74 13.37
CA ASN A 334 38.04 5.49 14.53
C ASN A 334 38.45 6.86 15.07
N TYR A 335 38.27 7.10 16.34
CA TYR A 335 38.83 8.24 17.07
C TYR A 335 40.15 7.84 17.72
#